data_0b148ed9349122bc0e0c8040feb19039
#
_entry.id   0b148ed9349122bc0e0c8040feb19039
#
_cell.length_a   1.000
_cell.length_b   1.000
_cell.length_c   1.000
_cell.angle_alpha   90.00
_cell.angle_beta   90.00
_cell.angle_gamma   90.00
#
_symmetry.space_group_name_H-M   'P 1'
#
loop_
_entity.id
_entity.type
_entity.pdbx_description
1 polymer ?
#
loop_
_entity_poly.entity_id
_entity_poly.type
_entity_poly.pdbx_seq_one_letter_code
_entity_poly.pdbx_strand_id
1 'polypeptide(L)'
;MLFGRDFYYYPQCLLRLARFKGTTKDEFIDNQRVTGNIYALLDAAMAFFFKHLSLSGKIEGLYREEELEIPYKALRECCTNALCHRSYHRPGSSVGIAIYDDRVEIENSGTFPPDMTMEKLLSGHNSEPQNLIIANVLYKSEVLESWGRGIGLIISECRRVGIPDPEFHTDGNSVWVIFRYVRKAVGYNPTVTPQSPDSYPTTTPQVGKVLSAIEKQTLSTKEIMGIIGLKDKSNFLELYLYPAIRLDLVEPIYPEKPKHPRQKYRLTEKGLELLKQQ
;
A
#
# COMPACT_ATOMS: atom_id res chain seq x y z
N MET A 1 10.38 -7.05 -15.02
CA MET A 1 9.48 -6.99 -13.84
C MET A 1 10.16 -6.47 -12.59
N LEU A 2 11.29 -7.04 -12.16
CA LEU A 2 11.89 -6.69 -10.86
C LEU A 2 12.61 -5.34 -10.86
N PHE A 3 13.43 -5.05 -11.88
CA PHE A 3 14.37 -3.91 -11.89
C PHE A 3 14.30 -3.06 -13.16
N GLY A 4 13.35 -3.33 -14.06
CA GLY A 4 13.19 -2.56 -15.28
C GLY A 4 12.78 -1.11 -15.00
N ARG A 5 13.15 -0.20 -15.91
CA ARG A 5 12.74 1.21 -15.88
C ARG A 5 11.78 1.55 -17.01
N ASP A 6 11.84 0.82 -18.12
CA ASP A 6 10.96 0.98 -19.29
C ASP A 6 10.10 -0.26 -19.45
N PHE A 7 8.79 -0.07 -19.52
CA PHE A 7 7.77 -1.12 -19.61
C PHE A 7 6.89 -0.97 -20.86
N TYR A 8 7.29 -0.15 -21.84
CA TYR A 8 6.50 0.08 -23.05
C TYR A 8 6.12 -1.22 -23.79
N TYR A 9 7.08 -2.15 -23.89
CA TYR A 9 6.87 -3.47 -24.54
C TYR A 9 6.34 -4.56 -23.58
N TYR A 10 5.98 -4.19 -22.36
CA TYR A 10 5.55 -5.14 -21.32
C TYR A 10 4.18 -4.74 -20.75
N PRO A 11 3.09 -4.77 -21.57
CA PRO A 11 1.76 -4.32 -21.14
C PRO A 11 1.22 -5.11 -19.94
N GLN A 12 1.72 -6.30 -19.70
CA GLN A 12 1.39 -7.10 -18.51
C GLN A 12 1.96 -6.51 -17.20
N CYS A 13 2.91 -5.56 -17.25
CA CYS A 13 3.42 -4.87 -16.07
C CYS A 13 2.50 -3.72 -15.64
N LEU A 14 1.21 -4.01 -15.57
CA LEU A 14 0.12 -3.07 -15.33
C LEU A 14 -0.60 -3.39 -14.03
N LEU A 15 -0.85 -2.34 -13.24
CA LEU A 15 -1.77 -2.29 -12.12
C LEU A 15 -2.93 -1.36 -12.47
N ARG A 16 -4.16 -1.84 -12.31
CA ARG A 16 -5.38 -1.03 -12.44
C ARG A 16 -5.93 -0.74 -11.06
N LEU A 17 -6.17 0.54 -10.80
CA LEU A 17 -6.67 1.04 -9.53
C LEU A 17 -7.99 1.77 -9.79
N ALA A 18 -9.03 1.42 -9.07
CA ALA A 18 -10.33 2.04 -9.21
C ALA A 18 -10.98 2.28 -7.84
N ARG A 19 -11.53 3.49 -7.63
CA ARG A 19 -12.46 3.81 -6.55
C ARG A 19 -13.82 4.05 -7.17
N PHE A 20 -14.76 3.17 -6.88
CA PHE A 20 -16.13 3.27 -7.35
C PHE A 20 -17.02 3.96 -6.32
N LYS A 21 -18.02 4.67 -6.78
CA LYS A 21 -19.11 5.19 -5.95
C LYS A 21 -20.17 4.10 -5.75
N GLY A 22 -20.54 3.90 -4.50
CA GLY A 22 -21.48 2.83 -4.17
C GLY A 22 -20.83 1.44 -4.17
N THR A 23 -21.61 0.43 -4.53
CA THR A 23 -21.23 -1.00 -4.47
C THR A 23 -21.10 -1.67 -5.83
N THR A 24 -21.28 -0.92 -6.91
CA THR A 24 -21.22 -1.37 -8.31
C THR A 24 -20.08 -0.70 -9.08
N LYS A 25 -19.81 -1.19 -10.29
CA LYS A 25 -18.75 -0.65 -11.18
C LYS A 25 -19.25 0.47 -12.11
N ASP A 26 -20.36 1.12 -11.79
CA ASP A 26 -21.05 2.04 -12.70
C ASP A 26 -20.38 3.42 -12.78
N GLU A 27 -19.91 3.95 -11.63
CA GLU A 27 -19.36 5.30 -11.55
C GLU A 27 -18.00 5.29 -10.85
N PHE A 28 -16.97 5.86 -11.50
CA PHE A 28 -15.65 6.05 -10.92
C PHE A 28 -15.56 7.36 -10.15
N ILE A 29 -15.00 7.28 -8.94
CA ILE A 29 -14.51 8.44 -8.21
C ILE A 29 -13.05 8.70 -8.58
N ASP A 30 -12.26 7.63 -8.76
CA ASP A 30 -10.86 7.68 -9.20
C ASP A 30 -10.54 6.42 -10.02
N ASN A 31 -9.77 6.60 -11.09
CA ASN A 31 -9.36 5.49 -11.96
C ASN A 31 -7.94 5.74 -12.46
N GLN A 32 -7.02 4.86 -12.09
CA GLN A 32 -5.61 4.97 -12.43
C GLN A 32 -5.08 3.69 -13.09
N ARG A 33 -4.13 3.85 -14.00
CA ARG A 33 -3.40 2.76 -14.65
C ARG A 33 -1.92 3.04 -14.45
N VAL A 34 -1.24 2.17 -13.71
CA VAL A 34 0.17 2.33 -13.37
C VAL A 34 0.96 1.20 -14.00
N THR A 35 1.99 1.53 -14.76
CA THR A 35 2.96 0.58 -15.31
C THR A 35 4.30 0.74 -14.61
N GLY A 36 4.97 -0.36 -14.33
CA GLY A 36 6.24 -0.27 -13.63
C GLY A 36 6.80 -1.63 -13.20
N ASN A 37 7.92 -1.59 -12.50
CA ASN A 37 8.44 -2.77 -11.81
C ASN A 37 7.57 -3.10 -10.59
N ILE A 38 7.77 -4.29 -10.03
CA ILE A 38 6.91 -4.82 -8.97
C ILE A 38 6.89 -3.92 -7.71
N TYR A 39 8.00 -3.28 -7.39
CA TYR A 39 8.10 -2.37 -6.24
C TYR A 39 7.29 -1.09 -6.49
N ALA A 40 7.42 -0.50 -7.68
CA ALA A 40 6.64 0.69 -8.06
C ALA A 40 5.13 0.39 -8.11
N LEU A 41 4.74 -0.81 -8.57
CA LEU A 41 3.34 -1.22 -8.57
C LEU A 41 2.81 -1.43 -7.15
N LEU A 42 3.59 -2.03 -6.26
CA LEU A 42 3.23 -2.20 -4.85
C LEU A 42 3.11 -0.85 -4.14
N ASP A 43 4.06 0.04 -4.35
CA ASP A 43 4.02 1.41 -3.82
C ASP A 43 2.78 2.16 -4.28
N ALA A 44 2.43 2.07 -5.58
CA ALA A 44 1.23 2.70 -6.13
C ALA A 44 -0.06 2.12 -5.51
N ALA A 45 -0.12 0.79 -5.32
CA ALA A 45 -1.24 0.14 -4.64
C ALA A 45 -1.42 0.68 -3.21
N MET A 46 -0.34 0.73 -2.44
CA MET A 46 -0.40 1.20 -1.06
C MET A 46 -0.76 2.68 -0.96
N ALA A 47 -0.22 3.52 -1.85
CA ALA A 47 -0.59 4.93 -1.93
C ALA A 47 -2.08 5.12 -2.26
N PHE A 48 -2.64 4.28 -3.13
CA PHE A 48 -4.05 4.31 -3.48
C PHE A 48 -4.95 3.92 -2.31
N PHE A 49 -4.57 2.92 -1.51
CA PHE A 49 -5.29 2.58 -0.30
C PHE A 49 -5.29 3.72 0.72
N PHE A 50 -4.14 4.34 0.96
CA PHE A 50 -4.06 5.50 1.86
C PHE A 50 -4.86 6.71 1.40
N LYS A 51 -5.05 6.86 0.08
CA LYS A 51 -5.86 7.94 -0.49
C LYS A 51 -7.36 7.71 -0.30
N HIS A 52 -7.82 6.45 -0.34
CA HIS A 52 -9.24 6.14 -0.49
C HIS A 52 -9.87 5.36 0.67
N LEU A 53 -9.06 4.78 1.56
CA LEU A 53 -9.56 4.10 2.74
C LEU A 53 -9.57 5.05 3.94
N SER A 54 -10.59 4.91 4.77
CA SER A 54 -10.71 5.69 6.00
C SER A 54 -9.64 5.31 7.01
N LEU A 55 -9.11 6.31 7.70
CA LEU A 55 -8.25 6.13 8.87
C LEU A 55 -9.12 6.15 10.12
N SER A 56 -9.07 5.07 10.90
CA SER A 56 -9.63 5.05 12.25
C SER A 56 -8.54 5.37 13.25
N GLY A 57 -8.80 6.34 14.15
CA GLY A 57 -7.89 6.66 15.25
C GLY A 57 -8.37 6.02 16.54
N LYS A 58 -7.56 5.15 17.15
CA LYS A 58 -7.76 4.63 18.49
C LYS A 58 -6.82 5.38 19.45
N ILE A 59 -7.36 5.94 20.51
CA ILE A 59 -6.54 6.59 21.54
C ILE A 59 -6.21 5.53 22.60
N GLU A 60 -4.93 5.16 22.71
CA GLU A 60 -4.41 4.32 23.76
C GLU A 60 -3.44 5.15 24.63
N GLY A 61 -3.90 5.52 25.83
CA GLY A 61 -3.16 6.40 26.72
C GLY A 61 -3.03 7.83 26.16
N LEU A 62 -1.78 8.31 25.99
CA LEU A 62 -1.47 9.64 25.45
C LEU A 62 -1.29 9.65 23.92
N TYR A 63 -1.38 8.50 23.26
CA TYR A 63 -1.08 8.38 21.83
C TYR A 63 -2.33 7.97 21.06
N ARG A 64 -2.51 8.61 19.89
CA ARG A 64 -3.48 8.21 18.89
C ARG A 64 -2.78 7.30 17.89
N GLU A 65 -3.19 6.05 17.83
CA GLU A 65 -2.80 5.14 16.74
C GLU A 65 -3.82 5.25 15.61
N GLU A 66 -3.34 5.57 14.42
CA GLU A 66 -4.17 5.64 13.21
C GLU A 66 -3.96 4.37 12.40
N GLU A 67 -5.04 3.70 12.09
CA GLU A 67 -5.04 2.47 11.31
C GLU A 67 -6.08 2.57 10.20
N LEU A 68 -5.74 2.06 9.01
CA LEU A 68 -6.69 1.93 7.92
C LEU A 68 -7.84 0.99 8.33
N GLU A 69 -9.04 1.25 7.83
CA GLU A 69 -10.23 0.39 8.08
C GLU A 69 -10.02 -1.07 7.63
N ILE A 70 -9.09 -1.32 6.70
CA ILE A 70 -8.49 -2.62 6.42
C ILE A 70 -7.01 -2.54 6.77
N PRO A 71 -6.46 -3.45 7.58
CA PRO A 71 -5.08 -3.37 8.06
C PRO A 71 -4.06 -3.28 6.93
N TYR A 72 -3.13 -2.31 7.07
CA TYR A 72 -2.05 -2.09 6.11
C TYR A 72 -1.28 -3.38 5.79
N LYS A 73 -0.95 -4.18 6.82
CA LYS A 73 -0.20 -5.42 6.64
C LYS A 73 -0.97 -6.45 5.81
N ALA A 74 -2.28 -6.56 6.01
CA ALA A 74 -3.13 -7.45 5.23
C ALA A 74 -3.22 -7.02 3.76
N LEU A 75 -3.40 -5.72 3.50
CA LEU A 75 -3.44 -5.17 2.15
C LEU A 75 -2.10 -5.35 1.42
N ARG A 76 -0.99 -5.03 2.10
CA ARG A 76 0.36 -5.15 1.55
C ARG A 76 0.67 -6.60 1.18
N GLU A 77 0.41 -7.54 2.08
CA GLU A 77 0.62 -8.97 1.83
C GLU A 77 -0.25 -9.47 0.68
N CYS A 78 -1.52 -9.09 0.65
CA CYS A 78 -2.43 -9.46 -0.44
C CYS A 78 -1.96 -8.93 -1.79
N CYS A 79 -1.54 -7.66 -1.88
CA CYS A 79 -1.00 -7.06 -3.11
C CYS A 79 0.31 -7.70 -3.54
N THR A 80 1.20 -8.01 -2.59
CA THR A 80 2.46 -8.70 -2.86
C THR A 80 2.19 -10.07 -3.44
N ASN A 81 1.27 -10.84 -2.86
CA ASN A 81 0.84 -12.13 -3.36
C ASN A 81 0.21 -12.02 -4.76
N ALA A 82 -0.68 -11.06 -4.98
CA ALA A 82 -1.30 -10.82 -6.28
C ALA A 82 -0.26 -10.52 -7.36
N LEU A 83 0.74 -9.70 -7.08
CA LEU A 83 1.84 -9.38 -8.00
C LEU A 83 2.81 -10.56 -8.18
N CYS A 84 3.08 -11.34 -7.13
CA CYS A 84 3.98 -12.49 -7.18
C CYS A 84 3.39 -13.67 -7.94
N HIS A 85 2.11 -14.00 -7.68
CA HIS A 85 1.47 -15.22 -8.17
C HIS A 85 0.66 -15.05 -9.45
N ARG A 86 0.60 -13.85 -10.04
CA ARG A 86 -0.12 -13.65 -11.30
C ARG A 86 0.53 -14.38 -12.47
N SER A 87 -0.27 -14.70 -13.50
CA SER A 87 0.21 -15.16 -14.79
C SER A 87 0.74 -14.02 -15.64
N TYR A 88 2.06 -13.95 -15.87
CA TYR A 88 2.71 -12.97 -16.73
C TYR A 88 2.71 -13.34 -18.21
N HIS A 89 2.23 -14.53 -18.57
CA HIS A 89 2.13 -15.00 -19.95
C HIS A 89 0.95 -14.40 -20.71
N ARG A 90 0.02 -13.73 -20.03
CA ARG A 90 -1.17 -13.11 -20.61
C ARG A 90 -0.95 -11.59 -20.74
N PRO A 91 -0.62 -11.07 -21.95
CA PRO A 91 -0.33 -9.63 -22.13
C PRO A 91 -1.50 -8.71 -21.78
N GLY A 92 -2.74 -9.17 -22.01
CA GLY A 92 -3.96 -8.41 -21.72
C GLY A 92 -4.41 -8.43 -20.27
N SER A 93 -3.71 -9.15 -19.37
CA SER A 93 -4.07 -9.25 -17.97
C SER A 93 -3.32 -8.23 -17.10
N SER A 94 -3.86 -7.94 -15.93
CA SER A 94 -3.29 -7.01 -14.95
C SER A 94 -3.62 -7.46 -13.53
N VAL A 95 -2.97 -6.89 -12.53
CA VAL A 95 -3.52 -6.85 -11.18
C VAL A 95 -4.54 -5.71 -11.14
N GLY A 96 -5.70 -5.96 -10.56
CA GLY A 96 -6.77 -4.99 -10.35
C GLY A 96 -7.02 -4.76 -8.86
N ILE A 97 -7.17 -3.51 -8.47
CA ILE A 97 -7.63 -3.11 -7.13
C ILE A 97 -8.86 -2.26 -7.31
N ALA A 98 -9.98 -2.70 -6.74
CA ALA A 98 -11.25 -2.00 -6.77
C ALA A 98 -11.72 -1.72 -5.34
N ILE A 99 -11.91 -0.44 -5.02
CA ILE A 99 -12.43 0.04 -3.73
C ILE A 99 -13.87 0.49 -3.94
N TYR A 100 -14.80 -0.10 -3.19
CA TYR A 100 -16.21 0.25 -3.14
C TYR A 100 -16.58 0.86 -1.78
N ASP A 101 -17.82 1.24 -1.61
CA ASP A 101 -18.28 1.78 -0.32
C ASP A 101 -18.47 0.69 0.76
N ASP A 102 -18.47 -0.59 0.38
CA ASP A 102 -18.70 -1.73 1.28
C ASP A 102 -17.53 -2.73 1.33
N ARG A 103 -16.56 -2.64 0.41
CA ARG A 103 -15.47 -3.61 0.30
C ARG A 103 -14.29 -3.12 -0.53
N VAL A 104 -13.19 -3.85 -0.41
CA VAL A 104 -12.05 -3.80 -1.33
C VAL A 104 -11.92 -5.15 -2.02
N GLU A 105 -11.74 -5.13 -3.34
CA GLU A 105 -11.43 -6.31 -4.16
C GLU A 105 -10.02 -6.18 -4.72
N ILE A 106 -9.20 -7.24 -4.55
CA ILE A 106 -7.88 -7.35 -5.17
C ILE A 106 -7.90 -8.56 -6.08
N GLU A 107 -7.73 -8.34 -7.39
CA GLU A 107 -7.80 -9.36 -8.43
C GLU A 107 -6.45 -9.54 -9.10
N ASN A 108 -6.04 -10.76 -9.35
CA ASN A 108 -4.93 -11.07 -10.25
C ASN A 108 -5.31 -12.20 -11.22
N SER A 109 -4.78 -12.12 -12.44
CA SER A 109 -4.84 -13.24 -13.38
C SER A 109 -3.94 -14.36 -12.90
N GLY A 110 -4.46 -15.56 -12.84
CA GLY A 110 -3.76 -16.74 -12.37
C GLY A 110 -4.75 -17.76 -11.84
N THR A 111 -4.23 -18.87 -11.38
CA THR A 111 -5.04 -19.94 -10.77
C THR A 111 -4.25 -20.54 -9.62
N PHE A 112 -4.94 -21.12 -8.69
CA PHE A 112 -4.30 -21.97 -7.68
C PHE A 112 -3.80 -23.28 -8.33
N PRO A 113 -2.77 -23.93 -7.75
CA PRO A 113 -2.41 -25.29 -8.14
C PRO A 113 -3.63 -26.23 -8.14
N PRO A 114 -3.70 -27.22 -9.04
CA PRO A 114 -4.89 -28.06 -9.20
C PRO A 114 -5.37 -28.78 -7.92
N ASP A 115 -4.44 -29.09 -7.03
CA ASP A 115 -4.68 -29.75 -5.75
C ASP A 115 -4.89 -28.78 -4.57
N MET A 116 -4.83 -27.46 -4.81
CA MET A 116 -5.05 -26.42 -3.81
C MET A 116 -6.55 -26.16 -3.66
N THR A 117 -7.12 -26.66 -2.59
CA THR A 117 -8.50 -26.35 -2.18
C THR A 117 -8.52 -25.13 -1.26
N MET A 118 -9.68 -24.49 -1.13
CA MET A 118 -9.84 -23.38 -0.16
C MET A 118 -9.53 -23.82 1.27
N GLU A 119 -9.86 -25.04 1.63
CA GLU A 119 -9.55 -25.59 2.95
C GLU A 119 -8.03 -25.70 3.17
N LYS A 120 -7.29 -26.23 2.18
CA LYS A 120 -5.82 -26.29 2.22
C LYS A 120 -5.20 -24.89 2.25
N LEU A 121 -5.73 -23.94 1.48
CA LEU A 121 -5.27 -22.56 1.45
C LEU A 121 -5.36 -21.91 2.84
N LEU A 122 -6.45 -22.17 3.57
CA LEU A 122 -6.72 -21.59 4.89
C LEU A 122 -6.06 -22.35 6.05
N SER A 123 -5.86 -23.66 5.93
CA SER A 123 -5.25 -24.49 6.98
C SER A 123 -3.72 -24.46 7.05
N GLY A 124 -3.09 -23.75 6.12
CA GLY A 124 -1.65 -23.67 5.95
C GLY A 124 -1.13 -24.65 4.90
N HIS A 125 -0.34 -24.13 3.99
CA HIS A 125 0.23 -24.88 2.86
C HIS A 125 1.66 -24.42 2.59
N ASN A 126 2.44 -25.25 1.92
CA ASN A 126 3.71 -24.81 1.38
C ASN A 126 3.45 -23.86 0.21
N SER A 127 4.15 -22.73 0.19
CA SER A 127 4.06 -21.80 -0.92
C SER A 127 4.75 -22.38 -2.16
N GLU A 128 3.99 -22.54 -3.23
CA GLU A 128 4.49 -22.94 -4.55
C GLU A 128 4.30 -21.77 -5.54
N PRO A 129 5.24 -20.83 -5.56
CA PRO A 129 5.08 -19.64 -6.37
C PRO A 129 5.22 -19.93 -7.87
N GLN A 130 4.25 -19.51 -8.67
CA GLN A 130 4.31 -19.62 -10.14
C GLN A 130 5.51 -18.85 -10.73
N ASN A 131 5.92 -17.78 -10.08
CA ASN A 131 7.03 -16.92 -10.50
C ASN A 131 8.19 -17.01 -9.50
N LEU A 132 8.89 -18.14 -9.48
CA LEU A 132 9.93 -18.46 -8.49
C LEU A 132 11.01 -17.38 -8.36
N ILE A 133 11.48 -16.80 -9.47
CA ILE A 133 12.49 -15.74 -9.45
C ILE A 133 11.94 -14.50 -8.73
N ILE A 134 10.70 -14.11 -9.02
CA ILE A 134 10.04 -12.96 -8.38
C ILE A 134 9.89 -13.24 -6.88
N ALA A 135 9.36 -14.40 -6.52
CA ALA A 135 9.18 -14.80 -5.12
C ALA A 135 10.50 -14.77 -4.34
N ASN A 136 11.57 -15.35 -4.91
CA ASN A 136 12.88 -15.37 -4.26
C ASN A 136 13.46 -13.95 -4.04
N VAL A 137 13.28 -13.05 -5.00
CA VAL A 137 13.76 -11.67 -4.85
C VAL A 137 12.93 -10.92 -3.81
N LEU A 138 11.60 -11.03 -3.85
CA LEU A 138 10.72 -10.40 -2.86
C LEU A 138 10.95 -10.93 -1.45
N TYR A 139 11.20 -12.23 -1.31
CA TYR A 139 11.57 -12.84 -0.03
C TYR A 139 12.90 -12.30 0.51
N LYS A 140 13.96 -12.27 -0.34
CA LYS A 140 15.28 -11.75 0.07
C LYS A 140 15.27 -10.26 0.39
N SER A 141 14.33 -9.51 -0.17
CA SER A 141 14.13 -8.08 0.12
C SER A 141 13.13 -7.83 1.26
N GLU A 142 12.70 -8.86 1.97
CA GLU A 142 11.77 -8.78 3.11
C GLU A 142 10.40 -8.17 2.74
N VAL A 143 10.02 -8.29 1.47
CA VAL A 143 8.73 -7.81 0.95
C VAL A 143 7.67 -8.89 1.03
N LEU A 144 8.05 -10.15 0.82
CA LEU A 144 7.16 -11.31 0.82
C LEU A 144 7.44 -12.18 2.06
N GLU A 145 6.38 -12.59 2.76
CA GLU A 145 6.49 -13.59 3.82
C GLU A 145 6.83 -14.98 3.27
N SER A 146 7.57 -15.75 4.05
CA SER A 146 7.99 -17.11 3.66
C SER A 146 7.10 -18.18 4.28
N TRP A 147 7.26 -19.41 3.77
CA TRP A 147 6.68 -20.62 4.34
C TRP A 147 5.14 -20.69 4.30
N GLY A 148 4.49 -20.05 3.32
CA GLY A 148 3.02 -20.12 3.20
C GLY A 148 2.24 -19.42 4.33
N ARG A 149 2.89 -18.56 5.11
CA ARG A 149 2.26 -17.83 6.23
C ARG A 149 1.47 -16.60 5.82
N GLY A 150 1.60 -16.15 4.56
CA GLY A 150 0.98 -14.91 4.09
C GLY A 150 -0.53 -14.88 4.25
N ILE A 151 -1.24 -15.96 3.93
CA ILE A 151 -2.69 -16.05 4.10
C ILE A 151 -3.07 -15.97 5.59
N GLY A 152 -2.34 -16.69 6.44
CA GLY A 152 -2.54 -16.64 7.90
C GLY A 152 -2.31 -15.24 8.46
N LEU A 153 -1.32 -14.50 7.96
CA LEU A 153 -1.06 -13.11 8.31
C LEU A 153 -2.24 -12.21 7.91
N ILE A 154 -2.74 -12.33 6.68
CA ILE A 154 -3.88 -11.56 6.20
C ILE A 154 -5.09 -11.75 7.12
N ILE A 155 -5.44 -13.02 7.42
CA ILE A 155 -6.57 -13.37 8.28
C ILE A 155 -6.37 -12.85 9.71
N SER A 156 -5.19 -13.08 10.30
CA SER A 156 -4.90 -12.66 11.67
C SER A 156 -4.94 -11.14 11.85
N GLU A 157 -4.46 -10.38 10.86
CA GLU A 157 -4.53 -8.92 10.88
C GLU A 157 -5.98 -8.41 10.78
N CYS A 158 -6.83 -9.03 9.94
CA CYS A 158 -8.26 -8.69 9.86
C CYS A 158 -8.97 -8.95 11.20
N ARG A 159 -8.73 -10.12 11.80
CA ARG A 159 -9.32 -10.49 13.10
C ARG A 159 -8.83 -9.57 14.23
N ARG A 160 -7.55 -9.13 14.20
CA ARG A 160 -6.98 -8.20 15.19
C ARG A 160 -7.75 -6.88 15.26
N VAL A 161 -8.21 -6.35 14.14
CA VAL A 161 -8.99 -5.10 14.09
C VAL A 161 -10.49 -5.31 14.12
N GLY A 162 -10.95 -6.57 14.14
CA GLY A 162 -12.37 -6.93 14.26
C GLY A 162 -13.16 -6.79 12.97
N ILE A 163 -12.52 -6.85 11.79
CA ILE A 163 -13.19 -6.97 10.51
C ILE A 163 -13.36 -8.44 10.12
N PRO A 164 -14.34 -8.78 9.24
CA PRO A 164 -14.52 -10.14 8.76
C PRO A 164 -13.24 -10.71 8.11
N ASP A 165 -13.09 -12.03 8.20
CA ASP A 165 -12.07 -12.73 7.43
C ASP A 165 -12.25 -12.42 5.93
N PRO A 166 -11.15 -12.23 5.16
CA PRO A 166 -11.27 -11.99 3.73
C PRO A 166 -11.82 -13.21 2.99
N GLU A 167 -12.60 -12.95 1.95
CA GLU A 167 -13.13 -13.97 1.06
C GLU A 167 -12.14 -14.22 -0.08
N PHE A 168 -11.85 -15.49 -0.38
CA PHE A 168 -10.98 -15.89 -1.50
C PHE A 168 -11.83 -16.58 -2.56
N HIS A 169 -11.77 -16.11 -3.80
CA HIS A 169 -12.53 -16.64 -4.93
C HIS A 169 -11.62 -16.92 -6.11
N THR A 170 -12.00 -17.89 -6.94
CA THR A 170 -11.36 -18.17 -8.22
C THR A 170 -12.37 -18.69 -9.24
N ASP A 171 -12.19 -18.34 -10.49
CA ASP A 171 -12.92 -18.89 -11.66
C ASP A 171 -12.02 -19.81 -12.51
N GLY A 172 -10.82 -20.15 -12.02
CA GLY A 172 -9.83 -20.91 -12.76
C GLY A 172 -8.95 -20.05 -13.71
N ASN A 173 -9.25 -18.77 -13.88
CA ASN A 173 -8.47 -17.83 -14.70
C ASN A 173 -7.94 -16.65 -13.89
N SER A 174 -8.67 -16.27 -12.87
CA SER A 174 -8.34 -15.17 -11.94
C SER A 174 -8.58 -15.61 -10.49
N VAL A 175 -7.91 -14.93 -9.61
CA VAL A 175 -8.08 -15.05 -8.16
C VAL A 175 -8.48 -13.69 -7.62
N TRP A 176 -9.49 -13.66 -6.75
CA TRP A 176 -9.96 -12.46 -6.05
C TRP A 176 -9.84 -12.64 -4.55
N VAL A 177 -9.41 -11.58 -3.88
CA VAL A 177 -9.49 -11.46 -2.42
C VAL A 177 -10.37 -10.27 -2.12
N ILE A 178 -11.42 -10.49 -1.31
CA ILE A 178 -12.41 -9.49 -0.98
C ILE A 178 -12.34 -9.21 0.52
N PHE A 179 -12.07 -7.96 0.88
CA PHE A 179 -12.13 -7.45 2.24
C PHE A 179 -13.40 -6.66 2.42
N ARG A 180 -14.24 -7.03 3.39
CA ARG A 180 -15.47 -6.30 3.70
C ARG A 180 -15.28 -5.35 4.87
N TYR A 181 -15.88 -4.16 4.76
CA TYR A 181 -15.92 -3.22 5.88
C TYR A 181 -16.92 -3.68 6.95
N VAL A 182 -16.58 -3.44 8.20
CA VAL A 182 -17.57 -3.47 9.27
C VAL A 182 -18.30 -2.13 9.23
N ARG A 183 -19.51 -2.08 8.67
CA ARG A 183 -20.37 -0.91 8.84
C ARG A 183 -20.69 -0.76 10.33
N LYS A 184 -19.98 0.11 11.03
CA LYS A 184 -20.52 0.66 12.27
C LYS A 184 -21.78 1.43 11.86
N ALA A 185 -22.94 0.99 12.36
CA ALA A 185 -24.20 1.72 12.23
C ALA A 185 -24.12 3.00 13.07
N VAL A 186 -23.41 4.00 12.55
CA VAL A 186 -23.43 5.37 13.04
C VAL A 186 -23.41 6.23 11.78
N GLY A 187 -24.43 7.09 11.67
CA GLY A 187 -24.66 7.95 10.51
C GLY A 187 -23.40 8.74 10.10
N TYR A 188 -22.71 8.22 9.12
CA TYR A 188 -21.70 8.97 8.41
C TYR A 188 -22.36 9.63 7.21
N ASN A 189 -22.64 10.91 7.35
CA ASN A 189 -22.92 11.79 6.22
C ASN A 189 -21.57 12.17 5.61
N PRO A 190 -21.21 11.71 4.42
CA PRO A 190 -20.05 12.24 3.72
C PRO A 190 -20.45 13.60 3.12
N THR A 191 -20.40 14.65 3.91
CA THR A 191 -20.37 16.02 3.37
C THR A 191 -18.95 16.31 2.96
N VAL A 192 -18.47 15.65 1.92
CA VAL A 192 -17.32 16.13 1.17
C VAL A 192 -17.89 16.89 -0.02
N THR A 193 -18.02 18.19 0.16
CA THR A 193 -18.21 19.14 -0.93
C THR A 193 -17.06 18.94 -1.92
N PRO A 194 -17.34 18.82 -3.24
CA PRO A 194 -16.28 18.80 -4.23
C PRO A 194 -15.57 20.15 -4.21
N GLN A 195 -14.39 20.21 -3.64
CA GLN A 195 -13.52 21.36 -3.82
C GLN A 195 -12.85 21.28 -5.18
N SER A 196 -12.86 22.42 -5.85
CA SER A 196 -12.30 22.70 -7.19
C SER A 196 -10.85 22.21 -7.39
N PRO A 197 -10.38 22.02 -8.65
CA PRO A 197 -9.11 21.37 -8.98
C PRO A 197 -7.82 22.13 -8.66
N ASP A 198 -7.84 23.11 -7.77
CA ASP A 198 -6.69 23.98 -7.44
C ASP A 198 -6.21 23.87 -5.96
N SER A 199 -6.53 22.78 -5.23
CA SER A 199 -5.99 22.60 -3.88
C SER A 199 -4.84 21.60 -3.87
N TYR A 200 -3.69 22.06 -3.41
CA TYR A 200 -2.44 21.34 -3.15
C TYR A 200 -2.65 19.98 -2.47
N PRO A 201 -1.76 18.98 -2.72
CA PRO A 201 -1.93 17.65 -2.17
C PRO A 201 -1.95 17.69 -0.63
N THR A 202 -3.05 17.24 -0.05
CA THR A 202 -3.20 17.08 1.40
C THR A 202 -2.14 16.09 1.89
N THR A 203 -1.18 16.56 2.66
CA THR A 203 -0.14 15.72 3.25
C THR A 203 -0.73 14.79 4.30
N THR A 204 -0.27 13.56 4.31
CA THR A 204 -0.64 12.62 5.38
C THR A 204 -0.09 13.14 6.73
N PRO A 205 -0.73 12.84 7.87
CA PRO A 205 -0.22 13.22 9.19
C PRO A 205 1.22 12.73 9.45
N GLN A 206 1.60 11.61 8.85
CA GLN A 206 2.95 11.06 8.93
C GLN A 206 3.98 11.95 8.24
N VAL A 207 3.66 12.42 7.05
CA VAL A 207 4.48 13.40 6.31
C VAL A 207 4.56 14.70 7.10
N GLY A 208 3.45 15.19 7.64
CA GLY A 208 3.41 16.39 8.49
C GLY A 208 4.38 16.27 9.69
N LYS A 209 4.45 15.13 10.37
CA LYS A 209 5.40 14.88 11.46
C LYS A 209 6.86 14.97 11.00
N VAL A 210 7.18 14.49 9.79
CA VAL A 210 8.54 14.61 9.23
C VAL A 210 8.85 16.07 8.93
N LEU A 211 7.93 16.81 8.33
CA LEU A 211 8.11 18.24 8.03
C LEU A 211 8.36 19.03 9.31
N SER A 212 7.54 18.82 10.33
CA SER A 212 7.69 19.49 11.64
C SER A 212 9.00 19.10 12.34
N ALA A 213 9.43 17.84 12.23
CA ALA A 213 10.68 17.38 12.84
C ALA A 213 11.91 18.01 12.17
N ILE A 214 11.89 18.17 10.85
CA ILE A 214 13.01 18.74 10.07
C ILE A 214 13.00 20.28 10.18
N GLU A 215 11.84 20.91 10.07
CA GLU A 215 11.61 22.35 10.08
C GLU A 215 12.76 23.19 9.48
N LYS A 216 13.67 23.72 10.32
CA LYS A 216 14.82 24.54 9.89
C LYS A 216 16.16 23.81 9.97
N GLN A 217 16.16 22.51 10.20
CA GLN A 217 17.37 21.74 10.45
C GLN A 217 17.58 20.70 9.35
N THR A 218 18.83 20.24 9.23
CA THR A 218 19.18 19.12 8.36
C THR A 218 19.47 17.92 9.22
N LEU A 219 18.59 16.91 9.20
CA LEU A 219 18.59 15.79 10.13
C LEU A 219 18.82 14.47 9.42
N SER A 220 19.50 13.54 10.09
CA SER A 220 19.62 12.15 9.66
C SER A 220 18.34 11.36 9.98
N THR A 221 18.17 10.20 9.35
CA THR A 221 17.07 9.27 9.65
C THR A 221 16.92 9.00 11.14
N LYS A 222 18.04 8.76 11.85
CA LYS A 222 18.03 8.45 13.27
C LYS A 222 17.57 9.64 14.14
N GLU A 223 17.99 10.86 13.78
CA GLU A 223 17.60 12.08 14.49
C GLU A 223 16.11 12.35 14.30
N ILE A 224 15.58 12.23 13.05
CA ILE A 224 14.16 12.42 12.77
C ILE A 224 13.32 11.39 13.53
N MET A 225 13.71 10.11 13.49
CA MET A 225 13.04 9.03 14.23
C MET A 225 13.01 9.31 15.74
N GLY A 226 14.10 9.82 16.29
CA GLY A 226 14.20 10.19 17.71
C GLY A 226 13.21 11.29 18.09
N ILE A 227 13.05 12.32 17.24
CA ILE A 227 12.11 13.42 17.45
C ILE A 227 10.65 12.94 17.35
N ILE A 228 10.35 12.06 16.37
CA ILE A 228 9.00 11.53 16.15
C ILE A 228 8.64 10.42 17.15
N GLY A 229 9.65 9.86 17.87
CA GLY A 229 9.45 8.79 18.85
C GLY A 229 9.32 7.39 18.23
N LEU A 230 9.83 7.17 17.01
CA LEU A 230 9.76 5.89 16.31
C LEU A 230 11.02 5.05 16.55
N LYS A 231 10.82 3.73 16.75
CA LYS A 231 11.92 2.76 16.94
C LYS A 231 12.15 1.89 15.70
N ASP A 232 11.11 1.64 14.91
CA ASP A 232 11.18 0.82 13.72
C ASP A 232 11.60 1.66 12.52
N LYS A 233 12.82 1.39 12.03
CA LYS A 233 13.41 2.12 10.90
C LYS A 233 12.70 1.83 9.57
N SER A 234 12.26 0.60 9.34
CA SER A 234 11.59 0.22 8.10
C SER A 234 10.24 0.92 7.99
N ASN A 235 9.46 0.87 9.07
CA ASN A 235 8.20 1.58 9.18
C ASN A 235 8.37 3.10 8.97
N PHE A 236 9.39 3.70 9.62
CA PHE A 236 9.68 5.12 9.44
C PHE A 236 10.02 5.48 7.99
N LEU A 237 10.88 4.73 7.32
CA LEU A 237 11.25 4.99 5.94
C LEU A 237 10.06 4.88 5.00
N GLU A 238 9.25 3.84 5.14
CA GLU A 238 8.15 3.53 4.23
C GLU A 238 6.93 4.46 4.40
N LEU A 239 6.55 4.76 5.64
CA LEU A 239 5.32 5.51 5.93
C LEU A 239 5.52 7.00 6.15
N TYR A 240 6.73 7.44 6.46
CA TYR A 240 7.02 8.82 6.83
C TYR A 240 7.97 9.51 5.85
N LEU A 241 9.18 8.97 5.68
CA LEU A 241 10.24 9.67 4.96
C LEU A 241 10.10 9.55 3.43
N TYR A 242 9.89 8.35 2.89
CA TYR A 242 9.75 8.16 1.44
C TYR A 242 8.52 8.85 0.84
N PRO A 243 7.35 8.87 1.49
CA PRO A 243 6.24 9.68 1.02
C PRO A 243 6.57 11.17 0.97
N ALA A 244 7.26 11.72 1.98
CA ALA A 244 7.67 13.12 2.00
C ALA A 244 8.64 13.45 0.85
N ILE A 245 9.57 12.54 0.53
CA ILE A 245 10.49 12.69 -0.61
C ILE A 245 9.73 12.60 -1.95
N ARG A 246 8.79 11.64 -2.09
CA ARG A 246 7.99 11.49 -3.32
C ARG A 246 7.10 12.69 -3.63
N LEU A 247 6.60 13.37 -2.60
CA LEU A 247 5.81 14.59 -2.73
C LEU A 247 6.66 15.84 -2.97
N ASP A 248 8.00 15.66 -3.07
CA ASP A 248 8.97 16.73 -3.22
C ASP A 248 8.91 17.78 -2.07
N LEU A 249 8.64 17.31 -0.86
CA LEU A 249 8.59 18.13 0.36
C LEU A 249 9.87 18.03 1.18
N VAL A 250 10.60 16.93 1.01
CA VAL A 250 11.87 16.62 1.67
C VAL A 250 12.86 16.10 0.65
N GLU A 251 14.10 16.57 0.71
CA GLU A 251 15.17 16.10 -0.17
C GLU A 251 16.37 15.58 0.61
N PRO A 252 17.04 14.53 0.08
CA PRO A 252 18.30 14.02 0.65
C PRO A 252 19.46 14.94 0.28
N ILE A 253 20.42 15.12 1.17
CA ILE A 253 21.65 15.93 0.91
C ILE A 253 22.56 15.27 -0.13
N TYR A 254 22.56 13.93 -0.16
CA TYR A 254 23.35 13.15 -1.13
C TYR A 254 22.39 12.31 -2.01
N PRO A 255 21.71 12.91 -3.02
CA PRO A 255 20.73 12.20 -3.85
C PRO A 255 21.37 11.08 -4.67
N GLU A 256 22.61 11.27 -5.17
CA GLU A 256 23.35 10.29 -5.97
C GLU A 256 23.84 9.07 -5.14
N LYS A 257 23.83 9.18 -3.82
CA LYS A 257 24.30 8.14 -2.89
C LYS A 257 23.31 7.93 -1.74
N PRO A 258 22.16 7.28 -1.98
CA PRO A 258 21.11 7.11 -0.96
C PRO A 258 21.57 6.42 0.33
N LYS A 259 22.58 5.53 0.24
CA LYS A 259 23.16 4.81 1.39
C LYS A 259 24.43 5.49 1.95
N HIS A 260 24.61 6.77 1.70
CA HIS A 260 25.78 7.49 2.22
C HIS A 260 25.79 7.51 3.76
N PRO A 261 26.90 7.20 4.47
CA PRO A 261 26.94 7.13 5.93
C PRO A 261 26.55 8.44 6.64
N ARG A 262 26.74 9.57 5.96
CA ARG A 262 26.36 10.91 6.45
C ARG A 262 25.11 11.45 5.77
N GLN A 263 24.21 10.57 5.28
CA GLN A 263 22.97 11.02 4.66
C GLN A 263 22.11 11.78 5.67
N LYS A 264 21.66 12.95 5.24
CA LYS A 264 20.72 13.81 5.97
C LYS A 264 19.65 14.30 5.02
N TYR A 265 18.56 14.84 5.58
CA TYR A 265 17.39 15.30 4.87
C TYR A 265 17.07 16.73 5.29
N ARG A 266 16.56 17.53 4.34
CA ARG A 266 16.09 18.90 4.57
C ARG A 266 14.77 19.13 3.86
N LEU A 267 14.02 20.15 4.24
CA LEU A 267 12.82 20.57 3.52
C LEU A 267 13.20 21.21 2.19
N THR A 268 12.39 20.97 1.18
CA THR A 268 12.38 21.73 -0.07
C THR A 268 11.64 23.05 0.12
N GLU A 269 11.69 23.96 -0.87
CA GLU A 269 10.88 25.20 -0.85
C GLU A 269 9.39 24.88 -0.67
N LYS A 270 8.90 23.88 -1.39
CA LYS A 270 7.52 23.39 -1.31
C LYS A 270 7.17 22.85 0.07
N GLY A 271 8.10 22.09 0.70
CA GLY A 271 7.93 21.61 2.07
C GLY A 271 7.86 22.72 3.11
N LEU A 272 8.68 23.78 2.93
CA LEU A 272 8.68 24.97 3.79
C LEU A 272 7.38 25.80 3.66
N GLU A 273 6.87 25.96 2.44
CA GLU A 273 5.61 26.66 2.19
C GLU A 273 4.44 25.94 2.85
N LEU A 274 4.40 24.61 2.71
CA LEU A 274 3.34 23.79 3.29
C LEU A 274 3.37 23.82 4.83
N LEU A 275 4.55 23.84 5.44
CA LEU A 275 4.69 23.92 6.90
C LEU A 275 4.21 25.29 7.46
N LYS A 276 4.31 26.37 6.67
CA LYS A 276 3.81 27.70 7.05
C LYS A 276 2.29 27.83 6.99
N GLN A 277 1.61 26.91 6.29
CA GLN A 277 0.16 26.91 6.12
C GLN A 277 -0.57 26.02 7.14
N GLN A 278 0.17 25.25 7.95
CA GLN A 278 -0.34 24.48 9.08
C GLN A 278 -0.27 25.26 10.40
#